data_c07a224aaf73b06c08acc5779876a24b
#
_entry.id   c07a224aaf73b06c08acc5779876a24b
#
_cell.length_a   1.000
_cell.length_b   1.000
_cell.length_c   1.000
_cell.angle_alpha   90.00
_cell.angle_beta   90.00
_cell.angle_gamma   90.00
#
_symmetry.space_group_name_H-M   'P 1'
#
loop_
_entity.id
_entity.type
_entity.pdbx_description
1 polymer ?
#
loop_
_entity_poly.entity_id
_entity_poly.type
_entity_poly.pdbx_seq_one_letter_code
_entity_poly.pdbx_strand_id
1 'polypeptide(L)'
;MKTQQVRNGRPRLSVAIIVRNEQEVIAETLESIRAIADEIIVWDSGSEDETMSLARKNGAKVFQGFWKNDFSAARNDCLSKISGDWVLWLDAGEKLADLSAKKIRDFIDSAADPQKTYLIMVEIPPADNRTAGEQIAQPRLLPAKAGLKFEGRLRETLYPSIQAAGLKVETAPGLISRHPRQHSQARKTRLANRDLGLVELELIDGNGSDPRLFLAQGEAYINLGSFDRAREAFIKAIELSEPGSSEMLEGYYGLLTGYNYDPDLRDAQMRVCLNALEVFPLDVQLLLAVGSYFQIHNRLDLATRAFETAVKFGQTNSSIWHLCELPELAASCLSIALQLQGKEDEACRVLEEALDRHPQSARLLRLAIDSYIKTGNAEQCIKVAQRGGMLSSREDPLVLAIRGACKAAKQEWTPALTDLQSAYLMGCRSKLCLRWLAVALLSNGQAEAAKPVLDQWQKLEPANPELLAYIAAVRETQNAFVIKAEQEAEEEVGKVKTAVRQYRIDPGSAISEIHPIRIPFVQHVTSSDMSITEET
;
A
#
# COMPACT_ATOMS: atom_id res chain seq x y z
N MET A 1 -31.32 37.23 19.47
CA MET A 1 -30.63 37.37 18.19
C MET A 1 -29.37 38.20 18.41
N LYS A 2 -28.20 37.56 18.60
CA LYS A 2 -26.92 38.27 18.64
C LYS A 2 -26.35 38.18 17.23
N THR A 3 -26.32 39.31 16.55
CA THR A 3 -25.68 39.52 15.26
C THR A 3 -24.22 39.13 15.35
N GLN A 4 -23.83 38.03 14.66
CA GLN A 4 -22.44 37.71 14.40
C GLN A 4 -21.84 38.86 13.60
N GLN A 5 -20.89 39.58 14.19
CA GLN A 5 -20.04 40.51 13.46
C GLN A 5 -19.28 39.68 12.39
N VAL A 6 -19.61 39.93 11.13
CA VAL A 6 -18.82 39.47 9.97
C VAL A 6 -17.44 40.10 10.12
N ARG A 7 -16.45 39.29 10.55
CA ARG A 7 -15.04 39.70 10.52
C ARG A 7 -14.62 39.76 9.06
N ASN A 8 -14.32 40.94 8.57
CA ASN A 8 -13.68 41.20 7.27
C ASN A 8 -12.23 40.68 7.30
N GLY A 9 -12.02 39.39 7.14
CA GLY A 9 -10.70 38.77 7.06
C GLY A 9 -10.79 37.27 6.79
N ARG A 10 -9.88 36.78 5.99
CA ARG A 10 -9.67 35.36 5.73
C ARG A 10 -9.50 34.59 7.06
N PRO A 11 -10.13 33.41 7.24
CA PRO A 11 -9.96 32.56 8.42
C PRO A 11 -8.47 32.20 8.63
N ARG A 12 -7.98 32.35 9.87
CA ARG A 12 -6.59 32.04 10.21
C ARG A 12 -6.41 30.57 10.50
N LEU A 13 -5.40 29.95 9.86
CA LEU A 13 -5.01 28.58 10.06
C LEU A 13 -3.78 28.47 10.94
N SER A 14 -3.92 27.83 12.10
CA SER A 14 -2.79 27.36 12.92
C SER A 14 -2.47 25.91 12.60
N VAL A 15 -1.21 25.58 12.39
CA VAL A 15 -0.76 24.18 12.32
C VAL A 15 -0.14 23.80 13.66
N ALA A 16 -0.58 22.67 14.21
CA ALA A 16 -0.14 22.14 15.50
C ALA A 16 0.64 20.84 15.33
N ILE A 17 1.82 20.76 15.93
CA ILE A 17 2.73 19.61 15.85
C ILE A 17 3.33 19.36 17.22
N ILE A 18 3.34 18.10 17.69
CA ILE A 18 4.15 17.67 18.84
C ILE A 18 5.40 16.97 18.35
N VAL A 19 6.53 17.17 19.03
CA VAL A 19 7.82 16.62 18.62
C VAL A 19 8.63 16.11 19.81
N ARG A 20 9.48 15.11 19.55
CA ARG A 20 10.61 14.74 20.39
C ARG A 20 11.66 14.00 19.55
N ASN A 21 12.87 14.58 19.40
CA ASN A 21 13.98 14.04 18.63
C ASN A 21 13.59 13.70 17.18
N GLU A 22 13.10 14.72 16.44
CA GLU A 22 12.60 14.62 15.07
C GLU A 22 13.44 15.46 14.08
N GLN A 23 14.73 15.69 14.36
CA GLN A 23 15.62 16.52 13.54
C GLN A 23 15.68 16.07 12.07
N GLU A 24 15.49 14.76 11.78
CA GLU A 24 15.58 14.22 10.43
C GLU A 24 14.41 14.63 9.52
N VAL A 25 13.23 14.92 10.11
CA VAL A 25 11.99 15.07 9.34
C VAL A 25 11.27 16.40 9.57
N ILE A 26 11.52 17.08 10.70
CA ILE A 26 10.76 18.27 11.08
C ILE A 26 10.86 19.39 10.03
N ALA A 27 12.02 19.59 9.42
CA ALA A 27 12.23 20.64 8.44
C ALA A 27 11.33 20.46 7.21
N GLU A 28 11.22 19.26 6.68
CA GLU A 28 10.39 18.95 5.52
C GLU A 28 8.89 19.04 5.85
N THR A 29 8.47 18.60 7.05
CA THR A 29 7.10 18.79 7.52
C THR A 29 6.72 20.27 7.51
N LEU A 30 7.55 21.13 8.11
CA LEU A 30 7.30 22.56 8.21
C LEU A 30 7.30 23.27 6.86
N GLU A 31 8.20 22.90 5.96
CA GLU A 31 8.25 23.45 4.61
C GLU A 31 6.97 23.13 3.82
N SER A 32 6.42 21.92 3.95
CA SER A 32 5.21 21.49 3.23
C SER A 32 3.94 22.28 3.57
N ILE A 33 3.93 22.95 4.74
CA ILE A 33 2.77 23.72 5.24
C ILE A 33 2.97 25.22 5.22
N ARG A 34 4.19 25.68 4.95
CA ARG A 34 4.60 27.07 5.05
C ARG A 34 3.72 28.03 4.26
N ALA A 35 3.30 27.61 3.05
CA ALA A 35 2.51 28.43 2.15
C ALA A 35 1.06 28.64 2.62
N ILE A 36 0.54 27.77 3.49
CA ILE A 36 -0.88 27.78 3.89
C ILE A 36 -1.11 28.17 5.35
N ALA A 37 -0.10 28.01 6.22
CA ALA A 37 -0.21 28.30 7.65
C ALA A 37 -0.07 29.78 7.93
N ASP A 38 -1.00 30.35 8.73
CA ASP A 38 -0.88 31.70 9.29
C ASP A 38 -0.09 31.67 10.61
N GLU A 39 0.00 30.48 11.23
CA GLU A 39 0.74 30.22 12.47
C GLU A 39 1.15 28.74 12.52
N ILE A 40 2.38 28.48 12.96
CA ILE A 40 2.87 27.12 13.20
C ILE A 40 3.30 27.01 14.65
N ILE A 41 2.67 26.11 15.40
CA ILE A 41 2.96 25.81 16.80
C ILE A 41 3.62 24.44 16.89
N VAL A 42 4.83 24.39 17.41
CA VAL A 42 5.55 23.16 17.73
C VAL A 42 5.66 23.04 19.24
N TRP A 43 5.12 21.93 19.78
CA TRP A 43 5.27 21.56 21.18
C TRP A 43 6.35 20.50 21.31
N ASP A 44 7.45 20.87 21.91
CA ASP A 44 8.58 19.97 22.15
C ASP A 44 8.50 19.34 23.54
N SER A 45 8.49 18.01 23.60
CA SER A 45 8.37 17.25 24.84
C SER A 45 9.71 16.82 25.45
N GLY A 46 10.80 17.53 25.09
CA GLY A 46 12.14 17.32 25.61
C GLY A 46 13.08 16.69 24.58
N SER A 47 13.24 17.34 23.41
CA SER A 47 14.25 16.94 22.44
C SER A 47 15.66 17.29 22.91
N GLU A 48 16.60 16.39 22.63
CA GLU A 48 18.03 16.52 22.93
C GLU A 48 18.86 16.74 21.65
N ASP A 49 18.21 16.64 20.48
CA ASP A 49 18.81 16.86 19.15
C ASP A 49 18.50 18.25 18.59
N GLU A 50 18.78 18.48 17.31
CA GLU A 50 18.57 19.77 16.64
C GLU A 50 17.09 20.09 16.31
N THR A 51 16.12 19.28 16.77
CA THR A 51 14.67 19.45 16.46
C THR A 51 14.19 20.87 16.73
N MET A 52 14.44 21.41 17.92
CA MET A 52 13.97 22.75 18.30
C MET A 52 14.62 23.87 17.47
N SER A 53 15.91 23.76 17.20
CA SER A 53 16.65 24.76 16.40
C SER A 53 16.15 24.77 14.96
N LEU A 54 15.94 23.60 14.36
CA LEU A 54 15.38 23.43 13.02
C LEU A 54 13.94 23.94 12.93
N ALA A 55 13.11 23.67 13.94
CA ALA A 55 11.74 24.15 13.97
C ALA A 55 11.67 25.70 14.00
N ARG A 56 12.46 26.35 14.85
CA ARG A 56 12.56 27.82 14.90
C ARG A 56 13.07 28.40 13.59
N LYS A 57 14.11 27.81 12.99
CA LYS A 57 14.68 28.25 11.71
C LYS A 57 13.65 28.20 10.57
N ASN A 58 12.70 27.23 10.62
CA ASN A 58 11.61 27.10 9.66
C ASN A 58 10.35 27.90 10.04
N GLY A 59 10.44 28.83 10.97
CA GLY A 59 9.40 29.81 11.29
C GLY A 59 8.33 29.33 12.29
N ALA A 60 8.53 28.21 12.95
CA ALA A 60 7.62 27.74 13.98
C ALA A 60 7.83 28.47 15.32
N LYS A 61 6.73 28.72 16.04
CA LYS A 61 6.76 29.10 17.45
C LYS A 61 6.92 27.80 18.27
N VAL A 62 8.09 27.61 18.86
CA VAL A 62 8.43 26.43 19.63
C VAL A 62 8.20 26.64 21.10
N PHE A 63 7.33 25.84 21.70
CA PHE A 63 7.09 25.73 23.12
C PHE A 63 7.68 24.43 23.64
N GLN A 64 8.22 24.45 24.85
CA GLN A 64 8.82 23.31 25.49
C GLN A 64 8.04 22.90 26.73
N GLY A 65 7.85 21.58 26.89
CA GLY A 65 7.22 21.01 28.08
C GLY A 65 7.86 19.68 28.46
N PHE A 66 7.41 19.14 29.58
CA PHE A 66 7.88 17.83 30.04
C PHE A 66 6.99 16.70 29.49
N TRP A 67 7.58 15.61 29.11
CA TRP A 67 6.86 14.39 28.79
C TRP A 67 6.22 13.77 30.05
N LYS A 68 4.88 13.66 30.04
CA LYS A 68 4.08 13.17 31.18
C LYS A 68 3.64 11.72 31.03
N ASN A 69 4.25 10.95 30.13
CA ASN A 69 3.79 9.60 29.72
C ASN A 69 2.33 9.62 29.22
N ASP A 70 1.99 10.63 28.44
CA ASP A 70 0.62 10.91 28.00
C ASP A 70 0.64 11.75 26.72
N PHE A 71 0.25 11.13 25.60
CA PHE A 71 0.18 11.82 24.31
C PHE A 71 -0.96 12.84 24.27
N SER A 72 -2.11 12.55 24.90
CA SER A 72 -3.21 13.50 24.93
C SER A 72 -2.85 14.77 25.69
N ALA A 73 -2.12 14.64 26.80
CA ALA A 73 -1.62 15.79 27.55
C ALA A 73 -0.70 16.68 26.70
N ALA A 74 0.26 16.08 25.97
CA ALA A 74 1.16 16.82 25.09
C ALA A 74 0.40 17.52 23.95
N ARG A 75 -0.57 16.83 23.32
CA ARG A 75 -1.42 17.42 22.27
C ARG A 75 -2.28 18.55 22.81
N ASN A 76 -2.88 18.40 23.99
CA ASN A 76 -3.71 19.42 24.62
C ASN A 76 -2.89 20.65 25.06
N ASP A 77 -1.67 20.43 25.55
CA ASP A 77 -0.72 21.50 25.86
C ASP A 77 -0.37 22.31 24.59
N CYS A 78 -0.16 21.62 23.43
CA CYS A 78 0.04 22.25 22.13
C CYS A 78 -1.18 23.04 21.68
N LEU A 79 -2.38 22.45 21.75
CA LEU A 79 -3.65 23.12 21.40
C LEU A 79 -3.89 24.38 22.22
N SER A 80 -3.43 24.44 23.48
CA SER A 80 -3.55 25.62 24.34
C SER A 80 -2.78 26.87 23.84
N LYS A 81 -1.85 26.69 22.88
CA LYS A 81 -0.99 27.76 22.34
C LYS A 81 -1.51 28.35 21.02
N ILE A 82 -2.57 27.79 20.49
CA ILE A 82 -3.13 28.17 19.20
C ILE A 82 -3.91 29.48 19.28
N SER A 83 -3.77 30.31 18.24
CA SER A 83 -4.48 31.60 18.15
C SER A 83 -5.33 31.77 16.89
N GLY A 84 -5.29 30.81 15.95
CA GLY A 84 -6.07 30.83 14.72
C GLY A 84 -7.56 30.49 14.89
N ASP A 85 -8.31 30.53 13.81
CA ASP A 85 -9.72 30.12 13.78
C ASP A 85 -9.86 28.62 13.52
N TRP A 86 -8.89 28.03 12.78
CA TRP A 86 -8.79 26.63 12.44
C TRP A 86 -7.45 26.05 12.90
N VAL A 87 -7.46 24.77 13.22
CA VAL A 87 -6.28 23.99 13.56
C VAL A 87 -6.13 22.87 12.54
N LEU A 88 -4.98 22.81 11.88
CA LEU A 88 -4.55 21.62 11.16
C LEU A 88 -3.55 20.87 12.05
N TRP A 89 -3.90 19.64 12.41
CA TRP A 89 -3.03 18.76 13.18
C TRP A 89 -2.13 17.94 12.25
N LEU A 90 -0.82 17.97 12.47
CA LEU A 90 0.16 17.13 11.80
C LEU A 90 1.09 16.46 12.82
N ASP A 91 1.57 15.27 12.46
CA ASP A 91 2.65 14.61 13.17
C ASP A 91 3.99 14.90 12.45
N ALA A 92 5.12 14.88 13.19
CA ALA A 92 6.43 15.06 12.58
C ALA A 92 6.72 13.93 11.58
N GLY A 93 7.16 14.30 10.37
CA GLY A 93 7.33 13.38 9.24
C GLY A 93 6.13 13.26 8.32
N GLU A 94 4.99 13.85 8.67
CA GLU A 94 3.87 14.02 7.75
C GLU A 94 4.09 15.26 6.86
N LYS A 95 3.64 15.19 5.62
CA LYS A 95 3.81 16.24 4.61
C LYS A 95 2.55 16.42 3.79
N LEU A 96 2.39 17.63 3.28
CA LEU A 96 1.39 17.95 2.27
C LEU A 96 2.09 18.21 0.94
N ALA A 97 1.65 17.56 -0.14
CA ALA A 97 2.02 18.00 -1.48
C ALA A 97 1.35 19.37 -1.76
N ASP A 98 1.97 20.22 -2.59
CA ASP A 98 1.50 21.60 -2.89
C ASP A 98 0.02 21.64 -3.28
N LEU A 99 -0.43 20.69 -4.10
CA LEU A 99 -1.83 20.61 -4.52
C LEU A 99 -2.76 20.30 -3.33
N SER A 100 -2.36 19.42 -2.42
CA SER A 100 -3.13 19.08 -1.21
C SER A 100 -3.16 20.26 -0.24
N ALA A 101 -2.04 20.92 -0.02
CA ALA A 101 -1.94 22.12 0.79
C ALA A 101 -2.88 23.21 0.28
N LYS A 102 -2.84 23.48 -1.03
CA LYS A 102 -3.75 24.43 -1.68
C LYS A 102 -5.22 24.05 -1.51
N LYS A 103 -5.59 22.80 -1.76
CA LYS A 103 -6.99 22.32 -1.60
C LYS A 103 -7.51 22.53 -0.18
N ILE A 104 -6.69 22.23 0.84
CA ILE A 104 -7.05 22.44 2.26
C ILE A 104 -7.26 23.93 2.51
N ARG A 105 -6.36 24.80 2.02
CA ARG A 105 -6.47 26.24 2.23
C ARG A 105 -7.71 26.82 1.57
N ASP A 106 -7.94 26.50 0.28
CA ASP A 106 -9.12 26.95 -0.48
C ASP A 106 -10.42 26.48 0.21
N PHE A 107 -10.43 25.27 0.76
CA PHE A 107 -11.56 24.73 1.51
C PHE A 107 -11.82 25.53 2.79
N ILE A 108 -10.79 25.86 3.57
CA ILE A 108 -10.92 26.67 4.78
C ILE A 108 -11.44 28.07 4.45
N ASP A 109 -10.99 28.66 3.34
CA ASP A 109 -11.35 30.01 2.94
C ASP A 109 -12.80 30.12 2.41
N SER A 110 -13.36 29.03 1.89
CA SER A 110 -14.64 29.08 1.16
C SER A 110 -15.76 28.20 1.71
N ALA A 111 -15.45 27.07 2.33
CA ALA A 111 -16.44 26.02 2.62
C ALA A 111 -16.40 25.45 4.03
N ALA A 112 -15.35 25.70 4.84
CA ALA A 112 -15.24 25.13 6.17
C ALA A 112 -16.26 25.74 7.14
N ASP A 113 -17.02 24.89 7.82
CA ASP A 113 -18.07 25.25 8.78
C ASP A 113 -17.57 25.02 10.21
N PRO A 114 -17.53 26.04 11.09
CA PRO A 114 -17.06 25.90 12.47
C PRO A 114 -17.94 25.00 13.37
N GLN A 115 -19.09 24.54 12.89
CA GLN A 115 -19.92 23.52 13.52
C GLN A 115 -19.51 22.07 13.14
N LYS A 116 -18.39 21.94 12.44
CA LYS A 116 -17.89 20.65 11.94
C LYS A 116 -16.41 20.47 12.26
N THR A 117 -16.04 19.23 12.43
CA THR A 117 -14.66 18.74 12.42
C THR A 117 -14.45 17.95 11.14
N TYR A 118 -13.26 18.07 10.55
CA TYR A 118 -13.03 17.42 9.27
C TYR A 118 -11.95 16.35 9.35
N LEU A 119 -12.28 15.21 8.78
CA LEU A 119 -11.34 14.15 8.50
C LEU A 119 -10.51 14.52 7.27
N ILE A 120 -9.21 14.28 7.35
CA ILE A 120 -8.30 14.31 6.20
C ILE A 120 -7.68 12.93 6.05
N MET A 121 -7.55 12.47 4.82
CA MET A 121 -6.89 11.20 4.54
C MET A 121 -5.39 11.31 4.83
N VAL A 122 -4.87 10.37 5.59
CA VAL A 122 -3.44 10.16 5.83
C VAL A 122 -3.04 8.90 5.11
N GLU A 123 -1.99 8.97 4.31
CA GLU A 123 -1.47 7.86 3.51
C GLU A 123 -0.04 7.55 3.90
N ILE A 124 0.27 6.27 4.04
CA ILE A 124 1.62 5.73 4.06
C ILE A 124 1.86 5.14 2.67
N PRO A 125 2.68 5.78 1.83
CA PRO A 125 2.96 5.26 0.50
C PRO A 125 3.69 3.91 0.60
N PRO A 126 3.58 3.06 -0.44
CA PRO A 126 4.24 1.77 -0.46
C PRO A 126 5.76 1.93 -0.34
N ALA A 127 6.40 1.04 0.42
CA ALA A 127 7.86 1.05 0.58
C ALA A 127 8.58 0.62 -0.71
N ASP A 128 7.93 -0.18 -1.55
CA ASP A 128 8.41 -0.65 -2.84
C ASP A 128 7.24 -0.92 -3.81
N ASN A 129 7.56 -1.30 -5.04
CA ASN A 129 6.54 -1.60 -6.07
C ASN A 129 5.77 -2.93 -5.84
N ARG A 130 6.05 -3.67 -4.76
CA ARG A 130 5.44 -4.96 -4.43
C ARG A 130 4.42 -4.86 -3.31
N THR A 131 4.52 -3.83 -2.48
CA THR A 131 3.61 -3.58 -1.37
C THR A 131 2.53 -2.57 -1.78
N ALA A 132 1.34 -2.68 -1.20
CA ALA A 132 0.35 -1.63 -1.29
C ALA A 132 0.65 -0.57 -0.22
N GLY A 133 0.31 0.69 -0.48
CA GLY A 133 0.27 1.72 0.54
C GLY A 133 -0.89 1.50 1.52
N GLU A 134 -0.88 2.24 2.60
CA GLU A 134 -1.92 2.20 3.63
C GLU A 134 -2.51 3.59 3.83
N GLN A 135 -3.77 3.67 4.19
CA GLN A 135 -4.43 4.97 4.43
C GLN A 135 -5.48 4.89 5.53
N ILE A 136 -5.75 6.05 6.14
CA ILE A 136 -6.77 6.23 7.17
C ILE A 136 -7.35 7.65 7.09
N ALA A 137 -8.63 7.82 7.37
CA ALA A 137 -9.23 9.13 7.57
C ALA A 137 -9.21 9.51 9.05
N GLN A 138 -8.55 10.61 9.40
CA GLN A 138 -8.41 11.06 10.79
C GLN A 138 -8.90 12.49 10.99
N PRO A 139 -9.44 12.85 12.18
CA PRO A 139 -9.75 14.22 12.51
C PRO A 139 -8.48 15.08 12.49
N ARG A 140 -8.29 15.86 11.44
CA ARG A 140 -7.07 16.66 11.23
C ARG A 140 -7.34 18.16 11.12
N LEU A 141 -8.55 18.57 10.70
CA LEU A 141 -8.92 19.97 10.61
C LEU A 141 -10.04 20.27 11.62
N LEU A 142 -9.71 21.08 12.61
CA LEU A 142 -10.51 21.31 13.81
C LEU A 142 -10.88 22.80 13.95
N PRO A 143 -12.12 23.16 14.37
CA PRO A 143 -12.44 24.53 14.73
C PRO A 143 -11.79 24.88 16.08
N ALA A 144 -10.87 25.85 16.10
CA ALA A 144 -10.06 26.18 17.27
C ALA A 144 -10.89 26.63 18.50
N LYS A 145 -12.03 27.27 18.25
CA LYS A 145 -12.90 27.82 19.31
C LYS A 145 -13.82 26.79 19.96
N ALA A 146 -13.88 25.56 19.42
CA ALA A 146 -14.71 24.49 19.97
C ALA A 146 -14.17 23.93 21.30
N GLY A 147 -12.93 24.23 21.66
CA GLY A 147 -12.31 23.74 22.90
C GLY A 147 -12.10 22.26 22.96
N LEU A 148 -11.89 21.64 21.79
CA LEU A 148 -11.68 20.20 21.66
C LEU A 148 -10.43 19.73 22.41
N LYS A 149 -10.51 18.53 22.99
CA LYS A 149 -9.42 17.91 23.74
C LYS A 149 -9.20 16.48 23.29
N PHE A 150 -7.95 16.07 23.24
CA PHE A 150 -7.57 14.67 23.11
C PHE A 150 -7.74 13.95 24.45
N GLU A 151 -8.11 12.67 24.39
CA GLU A 151 -8.29 11.79 25.53
C GLU A 151 -7.56 10.44 25.28
N GLY A 152 -6.96 9.85 26.34
CA GLY A 152 -6.16 8.61 26.31
C GLY A 152 -4.66 8.87 26.24
N ARG A 153 -3.87 8.16 27.05
CA ARG A 153 -2.40 8.28 27.07
C ARG A 153 -1.75 7.81 25.78
N LEU A 154 -2.33 6.77 25.19
CA LEU A 154 -1.92 6.13 23.95
C LEU A 154 -3.16 5.90 23.08
N ARG A 155 -3.01 5.96 21.74
CA ARG A 155 -4.14 5.95 20.79
C ARG A 155 -5.18 7.01 21.12
N GLU A 156 -4.69 8.17 21.43
CA GLU A 156 -5.49 9.33 21.84
C GLU A 156 -6.52 9.70 20.78
N THR A 157 -7.72 10.06 21.24
CA THR A 157 -8.86 10.36 20.39
C THR A 157 -9.47 11.73 20.69
N LEU A 158 -10.08 12.33 19.67
CA LEU A 158 -10.90 13.55 19.77
C LEU A 158 -12.41 13.25 19.81
N TYR A 159 -12.83 12.02 19.49
CA TYR A 159 -14.24 11.70 19.28
C TYR A 159 -15.14 11.99 20.49
N PRO A 160 -14.78 11.68 21.75
CA PRO A 160 -15.60 12.04 22.90
C PRO A 160 -15.80 13.55 23.02
N SER A 161 -14.75 14.33 22.78
CA SER A 161 -14.78 15.79 22.84
C SER A 161 -15.57 16.39 21.67
N ILE A 162 -15.48 15.83 20.47
CA ILE A 162 -16.27 16.22 19.29
C ILE A 162 -17.76 15.98 19.56
N GLN A 163 -18.11 14.83 20.12
CA GLN A 163 -19.48 14.48 20.48
C GLN A 163 -20.03 15.41 21.57
N ALA A 164 -19.25 15.65 22.63
CA ALA A 164 -19.63 16.56 23.71
C ALA A 164 -19.85 18.00 23.22
N ALA A 165 -19.08 18.43 22.22
CA ALA A 165 -19.24 19.76 21.59
C ALA A 165 -20.40 19.81 20.58
N GLY A 166 -21.08 18.69 20.29
CA GLY A 166 -22.16 18.61 19.30
C GLY A 166 -21.74 18.86 17.86
N LEU A 167 -20.46 18.66 17.54
CA LEU A 167 -19.92 18.90 16.20
C LEU A 167 -20.18 17.71 15.29
N LYS A 168 -20.45 17.99 14.02
CA LYS A 168 -20.51 16.96 12.97
C LYS A 168 -19.13 16.65 12.43
N VAL A 169 -18.93 15.40 12.01
CA VAL A 169 -17.69 14.96 11.37
C VAL A 169 -17.96 14.78 9.88
N GLU A 170 -17.16 15.46 9.05
CA GLU A 170 -17.22 15.35 7.59
C GLU A 170 -15.80 15.23 7.02
N THR A 171 -15.66 14.89 5.73
CA THR A 171 -14.36 14.79 5.08
C THR A 171 -13.99 16.10 4.40
N ALA A 172 -12.77 16.58 4.60
CA ALA A 172 -12.19 17.69 3.86
C ALA A 172 -11.30 17.17 2.71
N PRO A 173 -11.12 17.98 1.63
CA PRO A 173 -10.20 17.64 0.55
C PRO A 173 -8.75 17.72 1.02
N GLY A 174 -7.88 16.96 0.35
CA GLY A 174 -6.44 16.92 0.61
C GLY A 174 -5.98 15.56 1.07
N LEU A 175 -4.67 15.38 1.06
CA LEU A 175 -3.99 14.16 1.42
C LEU A 175 -2.73 14.52 2.22
N ILE A 176 -2.59 13.94 3.37
CA ILE A 176 -1.38 13.99 4.19
C ILE A 176 -0.59 12.73 3.88
N SER A 177 0.66 12.87 3.45
CA SER A 177 1.55 11.73 3.21
C SER A 177 2.50 11.55 4.38
N ARG A 178 2.53 10.35 4.95
CA ARG A 178 3.46 9.92 5.99
C ARG A 178 4.47 8.98 5.38
N HIS A 179 5.73 9.40 5.23
CA HIS A 179 6.76 8.53 4.71
C HIS A 179 7.06 7.39 5.67
N PRO A 180 7.09 6.14 5.18
CA PRO A 180 7.46 5.01 6.01
C PRO A 180 8.92 5.18 6.47
N ARG A 181 9.12 5.19 7.77
CA ARG A 181 10.47 5.24 8.35
C ARG A 181 11.01 3.84 8.45
N GLN A 182 12.20 3.60 7.89
CA GLN A 182 12.92 2.36 8.14
C GLN A 182 13.50 2.39 9.56
N HIS A 183 12.73 1.94 10.53
CA HIS A 183 13.22 1.82 11.90
C HIS A 183 14.13 0.61 12.05
N SER A 184 15.29 0.80 12.69
CA SER A 184 16.10 -0.32 13.14
C SER A 184 15.29 -1.21 14.10
N GLN A 185 15.62 -2.49 14.19
CA GLN A 185 14.95 -3.40 15.13
C GLN A 185 15.05 -2.89 16.58
N ALA A 186 16.17 -2.30 16.96
CA ALA A 186 16.36 -1.69 18.27
C ALA A 186 15.36 -0.54 18.53
N ARG A 187 15.10 0.32 17.53
CA ARG A 187 14.11 1.40 17.65
C ARG A 187 12.68 0.83 17.76
N LYS A 188 12.32 -0.17 16.94
CA LYS A 188 11.01 -0.85 17.04
C LYS A 188 10.80 -1.44 18.43
N THR A 189 11.79 -2.13 18.97
CA THR A 189 11.75 -2.72 20.33
C THR A 189 11.57 -1.64 21.39
N ARG A 190 12.30 -0.53 21.30
CA ARG A 190 12.19 0.57 22.27
C ARG A 190 10.79 1.21 22.23
N LEU A 191 10.26 1.50 21.05
CA LEU A 191 8.92 2.08 20.89
C LEU A 191 7.85 1.11 21.43
N ALA A 192 7.94 -0.18 21.10
CA ALA A 192 7.00 -1.19 21.61
C ALA A 192 7.04 -1.30 23.15
N ASN A 193 8.21 -1.29 23.77
CA ASN A 193 8.33 -1.32 25.23
C ASN A 193 7.76 -0.05 25.89
N ARG A 194 7.97 1.13 25.27
CA ARG A 194 7.33 2.37 25.74
C ARG A 194 5.80 2.24 25.68
N ASP A 195 5.25 1.76 24.57
CA ASP A 195 3.81 1.64 24.38
C ASP A 195 3.20 0.64 25.37
N LEU A 196 3.87 -0.48 25.64
CA LEU A 196 3.47 -1.41 26.72
C LEU A 196 3.47 -0.74 28.09
N GLY A 197 4.48 0.08 28.40
CA GLY A 197 4.51 0.85 29.65
C GLY A 197 3.35 1.87 29.76
N LEU A 198 2.96 2.51 28.65
CA LEU A 198 1.81 3.43 28.64
C LEU A 198 0.49 2.67 28.82
N VAL A 199 0.34 1.49 28.19
CA VAL A 199 -0.81 0.60 28.41
C VAL A 199 -0.91 0.19 29.87
N GLU A 200 0.19 -0.19 30.50
CA GLU A 200 0.22 -0.56 31.92
C GLU A 200 -0.25 0.58 32.83
N LEU A 201 0.20 1.80 32.56
CA LEU A 201 -0.25 2.99 33.30
C LEU A 201 -1.77 3.22 33.16
N GLU A 202 -2.35 3.07 31.96
CA GLU A 202 -3.80 3.19 31.75
C GLU A 202 -4.58 2.09 32.48
N LEU A 203 -4.06 0.87 32.50
CA LEU A 203 -4.68 -0.25 33.24
C LEU A 203 -4.66 -0.01 34.75
N ILE A 204 -3.58 0.57 35.29
CA ILE A 204 -3.49 0.96 36.71
C ILE A 204 -4.50 2.07 37.05
N ASP A 205 -4.70 3.04 36.14
CA ASP A 205 -5.67 4.13 36.31
C ASP A 205 -7.15 3.67 36.17
N GLY A 206 -7.38 2.37 35.90
CA GLY A 206 -8.72 1.77 35.87
C GLY A 206 -9.41 1.75 34.51
N ASN A 207 -8.70 2.05 33.43
CA ASN A 207 -9.23 2.10 32.06
C ASN A 207 -9.25 0.74 31.34
N GLY A 208 -9.21 -0.38 32.07
CA GLY A 208 -9.09 -1.74 31.53
C GLY A 208 -10.25 -2.23 30.65
N SER A 209 -11.30 -1.44 30.46
CA SER A 209 -12.42 -1.73 29.54
C SER A 209 -12.28 -1.08 28.16
N ASP A 210 -11.26 -0.27 27.92
CA ASP A 210 -11.03 0.40 26.64
C ASP A 210 -10.35 -0.57 25.63
N PRO A 211 -11.01 -1.00 24.55
CA PRO A 211 -10.42 -1.92 23.57
C PRO A 211 -9.17 -1.36 22.90
N ARG A 212 -9.03 -0.03 22.78
CA ARG A 212 -7.89 0.64 22.14
C ARG A 212 -6.57 0.32 22.85
N LEU A 213 -6.58 0.08 24.17
CA LEU A 213 -5.39 -0.32 24.93
C LEU A 213 -4.88 -1.69 24.49
N PHE A 214 -5.78 -2.64 24.28
CA PHE A 214 -5.43 -3.99 23.83
C PHE A 214 -5.04 -4.01 22.34
N LEU A 215 -5.59 -3.12 21.52
CA LEU A 215 -5.08 -2.90 20.15
C LEU A 215 -3.63 -2.43 20.19
N ALA A 216 -3.32 -1.40 20.98
CA ALA A 216 -1.94 -0.91 21.14
C ALA A 216 -0.99 -1.99 21.71
N GLN A 217 -1.47 -2.76 22.68
CA GLN A 217 -0.70 -3.86 23.27
C GLN A 217 -0.38 -4.94 22.22
N GLY A 218 -1.37 -5.31 21.40
CA GLY A 218 -1.20 -6.29 20.33
C GLY A 218 -0.17 -5.83 19.29
N GLU A 219 -0.24 -4.58 18.86
CA GLU A 219 0.73 -3.97 17.94
C GLU A 219 2.14 -3.95 18.50
N ALA A 220 2.28 -3.59 19.78
CA ALA A 220 3.57 -3.61 20.46
C ALA A 220 4.16 -5.03 20.49
N TYR A 221 3.35 -6.05 20.77
CA TYR A 221 3.80 -7.45 20.73
C TYR A 221 4.15 -7.94 19.32
N ILE A 222 3.44 -7.51 18.26
CA ILE A 222 3.84 -7.76 16.86
C ILE A 222 5.25 -7.20 16.61
N ASN A 223 5.51 -5.95 17.01
CA ASN A 223 6.80 -5.30 16.83
C ASN A 223 7.95 -5.98 17.63
N LEU A 224 7.62 -6.65 18.73
CA LEU A 224 8.53 -7.46 19.53
C LEU A 224 8.70 -8.90 19.03
N GLY A 225 7.94 -9.33 18.00
CA GLY A 225 7.92 -10.72 17.55
C GLY A 225 7.22 -11.69 18.50
N SER A 226 6.44 -11.20 19.47
CA SER A 226 5.71 -12.00 20.47
C SER A 226 4.29 -12.29 19.97
N PHE A 227 4.16 -13.08 18.90
CA PHE A 227 2.91 -13.26 18.17
C PHE A 227 1.78 -13.90 18.99
N ASP A 228 2.07 -14.82 19.90
CA ASP A 228 1.06 -15.41 20.79
C ASP A 228 0.42 -14.34 21.68
N ARG A 229 1.25 -13.52 22.35
CA ARG A 229 0.76 -12.40 23.18
C ARG A 229 0.01 -11.36 22.35
N ALA A 230 0.45 -11.12 21.12
CA ALA A 230 -0.26 -10.21 20.22
C ALA A 230 -1.67 -10.74 19.93
N ARG A 231 -1.81 -12.04 19.62
CA ARG A 231 -3.12 -12.66 19.39
C ARG A 231 -4.03 -12.57 20.62
N GLU A 232 -3.52 -12.86 21.82
CA GLU A 232 -4.27 -12.71 23.07
C GLU A 232 -4.77 -11.27 23.27
N ALA A 233 -3.91 -10.28 23.04
CA ALA A 233 -4.28 -8.87 23.16
C ALA A 233 -5.36 -8.48 22.15
N PHE A 234 -5.24 -8.87 20.87
CA PHE A 234 -6.27 -8.58 19.86
C PHE A 234 -7.58 -9.30 20.14
N ILE A 235 -7.58 -10.53 20.64
CA ILE A 235 -8.80 -11.23 21.08
C ILE A 235 -9.47 -10.41 22.18
N LYS A 236 -8.70 -9.93 23.15
CA LYS A 236 -9.23 -9.10 24.24
C LYS A 236 -9.82 -7.78 23.72
N ALA A 237 -9.17 -7.15 22.74
CA ALA A 237 -9.71 -5.96 22.09
C ALA A 237 -11.07 -6.25 21.42
N ILE A 238 -11.19 -7.36 20.68
CA ILE A 238 -12.43 -7.77 20.03
C ILE A 238 -13.54 -8.01 21.07
N GLU A 239 -13.25 -8.73 22.16
CA GLU A 239 -14.20 -9.01 23.24
C GLU A 239 -14.75 -7.76 23.93
N LEU A 240 -13.94 -6.71 24.06
CA LEU A 240 -14.30 -5.46 24.71
C LEU A 240 -14.96 -4.45 23.77
N SER A 241 -14.85 -4.67 22.45
CA SER A 241 -15.37 -3.76 21.45
C SER A 241 -16.89 -3.90 21.28
N GLU A 242 -17.55 -2.79 21.01
CA GLU A 242 -18.95 -2.81 20.57
C GLU A 242 -19.08 -3.56 19.23
N PRO A 243 -20.09 -4.42 19.07
CA PRO A 243 -20.30 -5.15 17.82
C PRO A 243 -20.41 -4.23 16.62
N GLY A 244 -19.60 -4.48 15.58
CA GLY A 244 -19.58 -3.68 14.36
C GLY A 244 -18.82 -2.36 14.46
N SER A 245 -18.14 -2.10 15.59
CA SER A 245 -17.28 -0.91 15.75
C SER A 245 -16.00 -0.99 14.93
N SER A 246 -15.36 0.16 14.74
CA SER A 246 -14.05 0.27 14.10
C SER A 246 -12.98 -0.48 14.88
N GLU A 247 -13.02 -0.41 16.20
CA GLU A 247 -12.09 -1.08 17.12
C GLU A 247 -12.19 -2.62 17.00
N MET A 248 -13.42 -3.16 16.85
CA MET A 248 -13.60 -4.59 16.61
C MET A 248 -12.98 -5.02 15.29
N LEU A 249 -13.22 -4.28 14.20
CA LEU A 249 -12.65 -4.60 12.90
C LEU A 249 -11.12 -4.51 12.91
N GLU A 250 -10.58 -3.48 13.56
CA GLU A 250 -9.13 -3.31 13.74
C GLU A 250 -8.52 -4.46 14.58
N GLY A 251 -9.22 -4.91 15.61
CA GLY A 251 -8.86 -6.10 16.38
C GLY A 251 -8.77 -7.35 15.52
N TYR A 252 -9.73 -7.57 14.63
CA TYR A 252 -9.68 -8.68 13.67
C TYR A 252 -8.50 -8.55 12.70
N TYR A 253 -8.21 -7.36 12.17
CA TYR A 253 -7.05 -7.14 11.30
C TYR A 253 -5.74 -7.42 12.03
N GLY A 254 -5.60 -6.94 13.26
CA GLY A 254 -4.44 -7.21 14.10
C GLY A 254 -4.27 -8.69 14.40
N LEU A 255 -5.37 -9.38 14.74
CA LEU A 255 -5.35 -10.83 15.00
C LEU A 255 -4.93 -11.62 13.75
N LEU A 256 -5.47 -11.29 12.58
CA LEU A 256 -5.09 -11.89 11.30
C LEU A 256 -3.61 -11.62 10.96
N THR A 257 -3.09 -10.43 11.28
CA THR A 257 -1.66 -10.11 11.18
C THR A 257 -0.83 -11.00 12.07
N GLY A 258 -1.25 -11.26 13.31
CA GLY A 258 -0.59 -12.17 14.24
C GLY A 258 -0.47 -13.62 13.74
N TYR A 259 -1.36 -14.04 12.83
CA TYR A 259 -1.30 -15.36 12.19
C TYR A 259 -0.43 -15.40 10.92
N ASN A 260 -0.12 -14.26 10.30
CA ASN A 260 0.66 -14.20 9.05
C ASN A 260 2.09 -14.73 9.18
N TYR A 261 2.64 -14.78 10.38
CA TYR A 261 4.02 -15.18 10.66
C TYR A 261 4.20 -16.68 10.80
N ASP A 262 3.10 -17.46 10.86
CA ASP A 262 3.13 -18.91 11.00
C ASP A 262 2.30 -19.58 9.90
N PRO A 263 2.95 -20.17 8.88
CA PRO A 263 2.25 -20.84 7.78
C PRO A 263 1.36 -22.02 8.23
N ASP A 264 1.68 -22.65 9.35
CA ASP A 264 0.93 -23.82 9.87
C ASP A 264 -0.42 -23.40 10.49
N LEU A 265 -0.59 -22.10 10.78
CA LEU A 265 -1.81 -21.53 11.35
C LEU A 265 -2.80 -20.98 10.31
N ARG A 266 -2.63 -21.26 9.01
CA ARG A 266 -3.49 -20.73 7.94
C ARG A 266 -4.97 -21.08 8.12
N ASP A 267 -5.27 -22.28 8.58
CA ASP A 267 -6.67 -22.69 8.83
C ASP A 267 -7.26 -21.96 10.04
N ALA A 268 -6.46 -21.68 11.05
CA ALA A 268 -6.87 -20.85 12.18
C ALA A 268 -7.12 -19.41 11.73
N GLN A 269 -6.23 -18.85 10.91
CA GLN A 269 -6.40 -17.54 10.30
C GLN A 269 -7.70 -17.46 9.48
N MET A 270 -8.00 -18.49 8.69
CA MET A 270 -9.24 -18.54 7.89
C MET A 270 -10.48 -18.56 8.78
N ARG A 271 -10.49 -19.33 9.88
CA ARG A 271 -11.60 -19.30 10.85
C ARG A 271 -11.83 -17.91 11.44
N VAL A 272 -10.76 -17.21 11.83
CA VAL A 272 -10.85 -15.83 12.32
C VAL A 272 -11.43 -14.90 11.25
N CYS A 273 -11.01 -15.05 9.99
CA CYS A 273 -11.52 -14.26 8.87
C CYS A 273 -13.01 -14.50 8.63
N LEU A 274 -13.48 -15.75 8.75
CA LEU A 274 -14.92 -16.07 8.63
C LEU A 274 -15.72 -15.48 9.80
N ASN A 275 -15.23 -15.57 11.03
CA ASN A 275 -15.87 -14.94 12.18
C ASN A 275 -15.97 -13.41 12.01
N ALA A 276 -14.92 -12.79 11.47
CA ALA A 276 -14.95 -11.36 11.16
C ALA A 276 -16.01 -11.02 10.10
N LEU A 277 -16.16 -11.86 9.07
CA LEU A 277 -17.17 -11.68 8.02
C LEU A 277 -18.63 -11.88 8.51
N GLU A 278 -18.85 -12.58 9.61
CA GLU A 278 -20.20 -12.63 10.23
C GLU A 278 -20.64 -11.26 10.73
N VAL A 279 -19.70 -10.42 11.17
CA VAL A 279 -19.97 -9.05 11.65
C VAL A 279 -19.78 -8.02 10.55
N PHE A 280 -18.79 -8.21 9.67
CA PHE A 280 -18.41 -7.29 8.59
C PHE A 280 -18.52 -7.97 7.22
N PRO A 281 -19.71 -8.37 6.76
CA PRO A 281 -19.89 -9.27 5.61
C PRO A 281 -19.43 -8.69 4.26
N LEU A 282 -19.28 -7.37 4.16
CA LEU A 282 -18.90 -6.68 2.94
C LEU A 282 -17.52 -6.01 3.05
N ASP A 283 -16.77 -6.28 4.09
CA ASP A 283 -15.42 -5.74 4.21
C ASP A 283 -14.51 -6.27 3.10
N VAL A 284 -13.99 -5.37 2.27
CA VAL A 284 -13.20 -5.72 1.08
C VAL A 284 -11.96 -6.52 1.46
N GLN A 285 -11.25 -6.12 2.50
CA GLN A 285 -9.97 -6.72 2.88
C GLN A 285 -10.15 -8.14 3.40
N LEU A 286 -11.21 -8.39 4.16
CA LEU A 286 -11.60 -9.74 4.60
C LEU A 286 -12.03 -10.63 3.42
N LEU A 287 -12.86 -10.10 2.51
CA LEU A 287 -13.28 -10.82 1.30
C LEU A 287 -12.10 -11.19 0.41
N LEU A 288 -11.13 -10.29 0.26
CA LEU A 288 -9.91 -10.57 -0.49
C LEU A 288 -9.05 -11.63 0.19
N ALA A 289 -8.96 -11.61 1.52
CA ALA A 289 -8.21 -12.63 2.28
C ALA A 289 -8.84 -14.03 2.11
N VAL A 290 -10.15 -14.12 2.22
CA VAL A 290 -10.89 -15.38 2.00
C VAL A 290 -10.74 -15.88 0.56
N GLY A 291 -10.89 -14.98 -0.41
CA GLY A 291 -10.68 -15.32 -1.83
C GLY A 291 -9.26 -15.85 -2.09
N SER A 292 -8.26 -15.20 -1.51
CA SER A 292 -6.86 -15.63 -1.64
C SER A 292 -6.60 -16.98 -0.98
N TYR A 293 -7.19 -17.25 0.18
CA TYR A 293 -7.13 -18.56 0.82
C TYR A 293 -7.71 -19.66 -0.09
N PHE A 294 -8.90 -19.45 -0.65
CA PHE A 294 -9.50 -20.40 -1.57
C PHE A 294 -8.69 -20.60 -2.85
N GLN A 295 -8.10 -19.54 -3.38
CA GLN A 295 -7.23 -19.61 -4.56
C GLN A 295 -5.99 -20.48 -4.30
N ILE A 296 -5.32 -20.34 -3.13
CA ILE A 296 -4.18 -21.17 -2.73
C ILE A 296 -4.56 -22.65 -2.68
N HIS A 297 -5.78 -22.95 -2.23
CA HIS A 297 -6.30 -24.32 -2.11
C HIS A 297 -6.97 -24.80 -3.42
N ASN A 298 -6.72 -24.13 -4.54
CA ASN A 298 -7.27 -24.44 -5.87
C ASN A 298 -8.82 -24.50 -5.91
N ARG A 299 -9.49 -23.81 -4.98
CA ARG A 299 -10.96 -23.67 -4.97
C ARG A 299 -11.36 -22.39 -5.69
N LEU A 300 -11.08 -22.37 -7.00
CA LEU A 300 -11.24 -21.17 -7.84
C LEU A 300 -12.68 -20.68 -7.92
N ASP A 301 -13.65 -21.57 -7.79
CA ASP A 301 -15.08 -21.24 -7.73
C ASP A 301 -15.44 -20.37 -6.51
N LEU A 302 -14.92 -20.73 -5.34
CA LEU A 302 -15.13 -19.96 -4.10
C LEU A 302 -14.32 -18.68 -4.09
N ALA A 303 -13.07 -18.73 -4.59
CA ALA A 303 -12.23 -17.54 -4.74
C ALA A 303 -12.91 -16.48 -5.60
N THR A 304 -13.42 -16.87 -6.78
CA THR A 304 -14.12 -15.97 -7.70
C THR A 304 -15.34 -15.33 -7.04
N ARG A 305 -16.16 -16.10 -6.32
CA ARG A 305 -17.33 -15.56 -5.60
C ARG A 305 -16.95 -14.52 -4.56
N ALA A 306 -15.90 -14.77 -3.77
CA ALA A 306 -15.41 -13.83 -2.77
C ALA A 306 -14.90 -12.53 -3.43
N PHE A 307 -14.11 -12.65 -4.50
CA PHE A 307 -13.61 -11.49 -5.23
C PHE A 307 -14.70 -10.73 -5.98
N GLU A 308 -15.69 -11.42 -6.57
CA GLU A 308 -16.88 -10.76 -7.16
C GLU A 308 -17.66 -9.96 -6.13
N THR A 309 -17.86 -10.52 -4.93
CA THR A 309 -18.53 -9.82 -3.84
C THR A 309 -17.75 -8.58 -3.43
N ALA A 310 -16.41 -8.68 -3.33
CA ALA A 310 -15.54 -7.55 -3.04
C ALA A 310 -15.64 -6.45 -4.11
N VAL A 311 -15.66 -6.81 -5.40
CA VAL A 311 -15.74 -5.85 -6.52
C VAL A 311 -17.11 -5.17 -6.58
N LYS A 312 -18.20 -5.93 -6.38
CA LYS A 312 -19.58 -5.43 -6.58
C LYS A 312 -20.15 -4.72 -5.36
N PHE A 313 -19.84 -5.19 -4.16
CA PHE A 313 -20.51 -4.77 -2.92
C PHE A 313 -19.53 -4.39 -1.81
N GLY A 314 -18.23 -4.54 -2.06
CA GLY A 314 -17.22 -4.32 -1.04
C GLY A 314 -17.26 -2.93 -0.42
N GLN A 315 -17.10 -2.88 0.90
CA GLN A 315 -17.06 -1.66 1.71
C GLN A 315 -15.72 -1.55 2.41
N THR A 316 -15.24 -0.32 2.56
CA THR A 316 -14.00 -0.02 3.28
C THR A 316 -14.30 0.90 4.45
N ASN A 317 -13.86 0.53 5.63
CA ASN A 317 -13.92 1.41 6.80
C ASN A 317 -12.71 2.35 6.79
N SER A 318 -12.93 3.60 6.42
CA SER A 318 -11.86 4.61 6.36
C SER A 318 -11.40 5.11 7.73
N SER A 319 -12.11 4.79 8.81
CA SER A 319 -11.75 5.20 10.18
C SER A 319 -10.64 4.34 10.80
N ILE A 320 -10.25 3.27 10.16
CA ILE A 320 -9.11 2.42 10.51
C ILE A 320 -8.12 2.36 9.35
N TRP A 321 -6.89 1.94 9.65
CA TRP A 321 -5.90 1.71 8.62
C TRP A 321 -6.33 0.60 7.68
N HIS A 322 -6.29 0.85 6.38
CA HIS A 322 -6.63 -0.10 5.33
C HIS A 322 -5.70 0.10 4.14
N LEU A 323 -5.62 -0.91 3.27
CA LEU A 323 -4.79 -0.82 2.07
C LEU A 323 -5.33 0.23 1.10
N CYS A 324 -4.43 0.97 0.47
CA CYS A 324 -4.76 1.79 -0.68
C CYS A 324 -5.20 0.91 -1.87
N GLU A 325 -5.89 1.50 -2.83
CA GLU A 325 -6.25 0.83 -4.09
C GLU A 325 -7.03 -0.49 -3.90
N LEU A 326 -7.81 -0.63 -2.81
CA LEU A 326 -8.61 -1.84 -2.58
C LEU A 326 -9.55 -2.20 -3.74
N PRO A 327 -10.25 -1.25 -4.40
CA PRO A 327 -11.08 -1.56 -5.57
C PRO A 327 -10.28 -2.14 -6.74
N GLU A 328 -9.10 -1.57 -7.02
CA GLU A 328 -8.19 -2.05 -8.07
C GLU A 328 -7.61 -3.42 -7.71
N LEU A 329 -7.29 -3.63 -6.45
CA LEU A 329 -6.81 -4.91 -5.95
C LEU A 329 -7.89 -5.99 -6.07
N ALA A 330 -9.15 -5.68 -5.73
CA ALA A 330 -10.28 -6.60 -5.85
C ALA A 330 -10.50 -7.00 -7.31
N ALA A 331 -10.53 -6.03 -8.23
CA ALA A 331 -10.66 -6.30 -9.67
C ALA A 331 -9.48 -7.13 -10.20
N SER A 332 -8.27 -6.86 -9.72
CA SER A 332 -7.07 -7.63 -10.07
C SER A 332 -7.18 -9.09 -9.62
N CYS A 333 -7.56 -9.32 -8.36
CA CYS A 333 -7.73 -10.69 -7.84
C CYS A 333 -8.83 -11.45 -8.59
N LEU A 334 -9.95 -10.78 -8.89
CA LEU A 334 -11.03 -11.39 -9.65
C LEU A 334 -10.59 -11.77 -11.06
N SER A 335 -9.93 -10.85 -11.77
CA SER A 335 -9.45 -11.13 -13.13
C SER A 335 -8.47 -12.29 -13.17
N ILE A 336 -7.54 -12.38 -12.20
CA ILE A 336 -6.59 -13.48 -12.09
C ILE A 336 -7.33 -14.81 -11.82
N ALA A 337 -8.30 -14.83 -10.89
CA ALA A 337 -9.07 -16.04 -10.59
C ALA A 337 -9.88 -16.54 -11.81
N LEU A 338 -10.43 -15.62 -12.62
CA LEU A 338 -11.11 -15.94 -13.87
C LEU A 338 -10.14 -16.50 -14.92
N GLN A 339 -8.96 -15.90 -15.07
CA GLN A 339 -7.92 -16.43 -15.97
C GLN A 339 -7.47 -17.84 -15.60
N LEU A 340 -7.29 -18.11 -14.30
CA LEU A 340 -6.97 -19.47 -13.82
C LEU A 340 -8.07 -20.50 -14.11
N GLN A 341 -9.32 -20.04 -14.31
CA GLN A 341 -10.44 -20.87 -14.75
C GLN A 341 -10.56 -20.96 -16.29
N GLY A 342 -9.69 -20.30 -17.04
CA GLY A 342 -9.77 -20.22 -18.52
C GLY A 342 -10.86 -19.28 -19.03
N LYS A 343 -11.40 -18.38 -18.19
CA LYS A 343 -12.46 -17.42 -18.53
C LYS A 343 -11.87 -16.06 -18.92
N GLU A 344 -11.03 -16.06 -19.95
CA GLU A 344 -10.26 -14.87 -20.37
C GLU A 344 -11.15 -13.67 -20.75
N ASP A 345 -12.27 -13.91 -21.46
CA ASP A 345 -13.18 -12.83 -21.86
C ASP A 345 -13.87 -12.16 -20.68
N GLU A 346 -14.18 -12.94 -19.62
CA GLU A 346 -14.74 -12.39 -18.39
C GLU A 346 -13.68 -11.59 -17.62
N ALA A 347 -12.45 -12.07 -17.57
CA ALA A 347 -11.33 -11.37 -16.96
C ALA A 347 -11.06 -10.02 -17.65
N CYS A 348 -11.07 -9.98 -18.98
CA CYS A 348 -10.92 -8.75 -19.75
C CYS A 348 -12.02 -7.73 -19.43
N ARG A 349 -13.29 -8.17 -19.35
CA ARG A 349 -14.42 -7.28 -18.99
C ARG A 349 -14.26 -6.66 -17.60
N VAL A 350 -13.89 -7.46 -16.61
CA VAL A 350 -13.63 -6.96 -15.25
C VAL A 350 -12.54 -5.90 -15.23
N LEU A 351 -11.47 -6.11 -15.99
CA LEU A 351 -10.36 -5.14 -16.09
C LEU A 351 -10.78 -3.86 -16.82
N GLU A 352 -11.59 -3.95 -17.87
CA GLU A 352 -12.12 -2.77 -18.58
C GLU A 352 -13.01 -1.92 -17.65
N GLU A 353 -13.97 -2.53 -16.96
CA GLU A 353 -14.85 -1.85 -16.02
C GLU A 353 -14.07 -1.19 -14.87
N ALA A 354 -13.02 -1.85 -14.40
CA ALA A 354 -12.15 -1.30 -13.37
C ALA A 354 -11.31 -0.13 -13.89
N LEU A 355 -10.77 -0.23 -15.12
CA LEU A 355 -10.01 0.85 -15.77
C LEU A 355 -10.89 2.06 -16.10
N ASP A 356 -12.19 1.89 -16.33
CA ASP A 356 -13.11 3.03 -16.51
C ASP A 356 -13.22 3.88 -15.24
N ARG A 357 -13.16 3.24 -14.08
CA ARG A 357 -13.18 3.93 -12.78
C ARG A 357 -11.79 4.42 -12.35
N HIS A 358 -10.74 3.66 -12.67
CA HIS A 358 -9.35 3.90 -12.25
C HIS A 358 -8.39 3.91 -13.46
N PRO A 359 -8.49 4.91 -14.36
CA PRO A 359 -7.82 4.89 -15.67
C PRO A 359 -6.29 4.96 -15.60
N GLN A 360 -5.73 5.40 -14.48
CA GLN A 360 -4.29 5.54 -14.26
C GLN A 360 -3.69 4.43 -13.38
N SER A 361 -4.48 3.42 -13.02
CA SER A 361 -3.99 2.31 -12.19
C SER A 361 -2.96 1.48 -12.96
N ALA A 362 -1.69 1.60 -12.60
CA ALA A 362 -0.60 0.85 -13.22
C ALA A 362 -0.79 -0.67 -13.10
N ARG A 363 -1.39 -1.13 -12.00
CA ARG A 363 -1.74 -2.52 -11.75
C ARG A 363 -2.75 -3.04 -12.78
N LEU A 364 -3.87 -2.33 -12.95
CA LEU A 364 -4.93 -2.73 -13.89
C LEU A 364 -4.48 -2.65 -15.33
N LEU A 365 -3.74 -1.57 -15.70
CA LEU A 365 -3.18 -1.42 -17.04
C LEU A 365 -2.28 -2.60 -17.42
N ARG A 366 -1.38 -3.01 -16.51
CA ARG A 366 -0.50 -4.15 -16.74
C ARG A 366 -1.27 -5.45 -16.93
N LEU A 367 -2.24 -5.74 -16.04
CA LEU A 367 -3.05 -6.95 -16.12
C LEU A 367 -3.90 -7.00 -17.39
N ALA A 368 -4.48 -5.86 -17.81
CA ALA A 368 -5.25 -5.78 -19.05
C ALA A 368 -4.38 -6.02 -20.28
N ILE A 369 -3.16 -5.45 -20.32
CA ILE A 369 -2.20 -5.71 -21.39
C ILE A 369 -1.86 -7.20 -21.45
N ASP A 370 -1.53 -7.83 -20.32
CA ASP A 370 -1.21 -9.24 -20.26
C ASP A 370 -2.38 -10.13 -20.71
N SER A 371 -3.62 -9.80 -20.29
CA SER A 371 -4.84 -10.52 -20.74
C SER A 371 -5.07 -10.39 -22.24
N TYR A 372 -4.95 -9.18 -22.80
CA TYR A 372 -5.15 -8.98 -24.23
C TYR A 372 -4.03 -9.60 -25.08
N ILE A 373 -2.82 -9.68 -24.57
CA ILE A 373 -1.74 -10.41 -25.22
C ILE A 373 -2.09 -11.91 -25.29
N LYS A 374 -2.58 -12.51 -24.19
CA LYS A 374 -2.97 -13.92 -24.15
C LYS A 374 -4.09 -14.26 -25.12
N THR A 375 -5.13 -13.42 -25.18
CA THR A 375 -6.22 -13.58 -26.13
C THR A 375 -5.81 -13.22 -27.56
N GLY A 376 -4.60 -12.66 -27.74
CA GLY A 376 -4.09 -12.21 -29.04
C GLY A 376 -4.81 -10.99 -29.60
N ASN A 377 -5.47 -10.19 -28.74
CA ASN A 377 -6.19 -8.99 -29.15
C ASN A 377 -5.30 -7.76 -29.12
N ALA A 378 -4.46 -7.61 -30.16
CA ALA A 378 -3.49 -6.53 -30.27
C ALA A 378 -4.15 -5.12 -30.32
N GLU A 379 -5.36 -5.01 -30.89
CA GLU A 379 -6.05 -3.72 -31.00
C GLU A 379 -6.44 -3.17 -29.62
N GLN A 380 -7.06 -4.00 -28.78
CA GLN A 380 -7.43 -3.59 -27.41
C GLN A 380 -6.20 -3.37 -26.55
N CYS A 381 -5.18 -4.22 -26.68
CA CYS A 381 -3.91 -4.02 -25.98
C CYS A 381 -3.28 -2.65 -26.30
N ILE A 382 -3.26 -2.24 -27.56
CA ILE A 382 -2.75 -0.93 -27.98
C ILE A 382 -3.61 0.20 -27.40
N LYS A 383 -4.94 0.08 -27.41
CA LYS A 383 -5.84 1.08 -26.79
C LYS A 383 -5.57 1.25 -25.30
N VAL A 384 -5.39 0.15 -24.58
CA VAL A 384 -5.07 0.20 -23.14
C VAL A 384 -3.70 0.84 -22.92
N ALA A 385 -2.69 0.49 -23.71
CA ALA A 385 -1.36 1.09 -23.62
C ALA A 385 -1.37 2.60 -23.94
N GLN A 386 -2.20 3.03 -24.89
CA GLN A 386 -2.41 4.47 -25.17
C GLN A 386 -3.07 5.18 -24.00
N ARG A 387 -4.13 4.59 -23.43
CA ARG A 387 -4.85 5.13 -22.26
C ARG A 387 -3.91 5.31 -21.07
N GLY A 388 -3.00 4.37 -20.84
CA GLY A 388 -1.99 4.43 -19.79
C GLY A 388 -0.81 5.37 -20.07
N GLY A 389 -0.81 6.08 -21.20
CA GLY A 389 0.30 6.97 -21.57
C GLY A 389 1.60 6.24 -21.90
N MET A 390 1.54 4.94 -22.20
CA MET A 390 2.71 4.10 -22.49
C MET A 390 3.21 4.27 -23.92
N LEU A 391 2.39 4.85 -24.80
CA LEU A 391 2.72 5.07 -26.21
C LEU A 391 2.90 6.55 -26.48
N SER A 392 4.03 6.92 -27.09
CA SER A 392 4.32 8.30 -27.49
C SER A 392 3.61 8.71 -28.80
N SER A 393 3.37 7.74 -29.70
CA SER A 393 2.69 7.93 -30.99
C SER A 393 2.13 6.60 -31.51
N ARG A 394 1.44 6.65 -32.66
CA ARG A 394 1.00 5.45 -33.38
C ARG A 394 2.17 4.66 -34.02
N GLU A 395 3.30 5.32 -34.23
CA GLU A 395 4.53 4.73 -34.77
C GLU A 395 5.51 4.29 -33.67
N ASP A 396 5.07 4.32 -32.42
CA ASP A 396 5.90 3.88 -31.29
C ASP A 396 6.33 2.42 -31.46
N PRO A 397 7.63 2.11 -31.32
CA PRO A 397 8.11 0.73 -31.45
C PRO A 397 7.42 -0.27 -30.50
N LEU A 398 6.85 0.20 -29.40
CA LEU A 398 6.07 -0.63 -28.47
C LEU A 398 4.81 -1.19 -29.13
N VAL A 399 4.24 -0.53 -30.14
CA VAL A 399 3.09 -1.04 -30.92
C VAL A 399 3.46 -2.35 -31.64
N LEU A 400 4.66 -2.39 -32.27
CA LEU A 400 5.18 -3.60 -32.89
C LEU A 400 5.46 -4.68 -31.86
N ALA A 401 6.02 -4.30 -30.71
CA ALA A 401 6.25 -5.26 -29.62
C ALA A 401 4.95 -5.90 -29.11
N ILE A 402 3.87 -5.10 -28.95
CA ILE A 402 2.54 -5.61 -28.56
C ILE A 402 1.99 -6.58 -29.63
N ARG A 403 2.05 -6.20 -30.91
CA ARG A 403 1.59 -7.08 -32.00
C ARG A 403 2.36 -8.39 -32.04
N GLY A 404 3.68 -8.32 -31.90
CA GLY A 404 4.53 -9.49 -31.87
C GLY A 404 4.25 -10.38 -30.65
N ALA A 405 4.02 -9.79 -29.46
CA ALA A 405 3.64 -10.52 -28.26
C ALA A 405 2.30 -11.25 -28.43
N CYS A 406 1.29 -10.59 -29.02
CA CYS A 406 -0.01 -11.22 -29.31
C CYS A 406 0.10 -12.40 -30.30
N LYS A 407 0.95 -12.29 -31.33
CA LYS A 407 1.25 -13.39 -32.24
C LYS A 407 1.98 -14.54 -31.53
N ALA A 408 2.97 -14.20 -30.70
CA ALA A 408 3.71 -15.19 -29.91
C ALA A 408 2.79 -15.96 -28.95
N ALA A 409 1.85 -15.29 -28.30
CA ALA A 409 0.85 -15.94 -27.45
C ALA A 409 -0.04 -16.94 -28.22
N LYS A 410 -0.29 -16.69 -29.51
CA LYS A 410 -0.96 -17.62 -30.43
C LYS A 410 -0.02 -18.68 -31.02
N GLN A 411 1.24 -18.74 -30.58
CA GLN A 411 2.29 -19.63 -31.10
C GLN A 411 2.66 -19.38 -32.58
N GLU A 412 2.32 -18.21 -33.10
CA GLU A 412 2.71 -17.77 -34.45
C GLU A 412 4.15 -17.20 -34.42
N TRP A 413 5.13 -18.08 -34.13
CA TRP A 413 6.49 -17.69 -33.74
C TRP A 413 7.23 -16.87 -34.81
N THR A 414 7.16 -17.27 -36.10
CA THR A 414 7.88 -16.57 -37.18
C THR A 414 7.35 -15.13 -37.41
N PRO A 415 6.02 -14.92 -37.54
CA PRO A 415 5.47 -13.55 -37.62
C PRO A 415 5.69 -12.74 -36.35
N ALA A 416 5.66 -13.38 -35.17
CA ALA A 416 5.94 -12.74 -33.90
C ALA A 416 7.38 -12.22 -33.85
N LEU A 417 8.33 -13.07 -34.25
CA LEU A 417 9.75 -12.73 -34.27
C LEU A 417 10.05 -11.54 -35.16
N THR A 418 9.41 -11.46 -36.35
CA THR A 418 9.55 -10.32 -37.28
C THR A 418 9.16 -9.00 -36.61
N ASP A 419 8.00 -8.95 -35.97
CA ASP A 419 7.53 -7.72 -35.30
C ASP A 419 8.40 -7.35 -34.09
N LEU A 420 8.76 -8.35 -33.26
CA LEU A 420 9.55 -8.14 -32.04
C LEU A 420 10.99 -7.72 -32.35
N GLN A 421 11.62 -8.31 -33.37
CA GLN A 421 12.94 -7.89 -33.83
C GLN A 421 12.92 -6.48 -34.41
N SER A 422 11.89 -6.16 -35.19
CA SER A 422 11.70 -4.80 -35.72
C SER A 422 11.55 -3.77 -34.58
N ALA A 423 10.71 -4.07 -33.58
CA ALA A 423 10.56 -3.22 -32.40
C ALA A 423 11.91 -3.04 -31.67
N TYR A 424 12.64 -4.12 -31.47
CA TYR A 424 13.94 -4.09 -30.81
C TYR A 424 14.98 -3.28 -31.59
N LEU A 425 15.04 -3.42 -32.93
CA LEU A 425 15.93 -2.65 -33.79
C LEU A 425 15.59 -1.16 -33.80
N MET A 426 14.29 -0.82 -33.68
CA MET A 426 13.82 0.56 -33.54
C MET A 426 14.06 1.14 -32.11
N GLY A 427 14.73 0.40 -31.25
CA GLY A 427 15.13 0.88 -29.91
C GLY A 427 14.15 0.54 -28.79
N CYS A 428 13.10 -0.24 -29.01
CA CYS A 428 12.22 -0.69 -27.92
C CYS A 428 13.00 -1.58 -26.93
N ARG A 429 13.11 -1.12 -25.69
CA ARG A 429 13.77 -1.85 -24.59
C ARG A 429 12.83 -2.07 -23.42
N SER A 430 11.50 -2.02 -23.67
CA SER A 430 10.50 -2.31 -22.67
C SER A 430 10.59 -3.76 -22.20
N LYS A 431 10.23 -4.03 -20.96
CA LYS A 431 10.13 -5.39 -20.41
C LYS A 431 9.30 -6.32 -21.32
N LEU A 432 8.16 -5.83 -21.81
CA LEU A 432 7.28 -6.59 -22.72
C LEU A 432 8.04 -7.01 -23.98
N CYS A 433 8.74 -6.08 -24.64
CA CYS A 433 9.50 -6.38 -25.85
C CYS A 433 10.60 -7.40 -25.57
N LEU A 434 11.42 -7.20 -24.55
CA LEU A 434 12.55 -8.07 -24.22
C LEU A 434 12.07 -9.48 -23.84
N ARG A 435 11.04 -9.58 -23.01
CA ARG A 435 10.45 -10.87 -22.60
C ARG A 435 9.98 -11.68 -23.81
N TRP A 436 9.09 -11.10 -24.60
CA TRP A 436 8.48 -11.82 -25.71
C TRP A 436 9.45 -12.07 -26.87
N LEU A 437 10.44 -11.19 -27.07
CA LEU A 437 11.52 -11.44 -28.03
C LEU A 437 12.39 -12.61 -27.59
N ALA A 438 12.76 -12.70 -26.32
CA ALA A 438 13.51 -13.84 -25.79
C ALA A 438 12.72 -15.15 -25.96
N VAL A 439 11.43 -15.15 -25.58
CA VAL A 439 10.55 -16.33 -25.75
C VAL A 439 10.44 -16.73 -27.21
N ALA A 440 10.22 -15.79 -28.13
CA ALA A 440 10.10 -16.07 -29.57
C ALA A 440 11.42 -16.61 -30.16
N LEU A 441 12.58 -16.07 -29.76
CA LEU A 441 13.89 -16.56 -30.18
C LEU A 441 14.13 -17.98 -29.68
N LEU A 442 13.88 -18.27 -28.42
CA LEU A 442 14.05 -19.61 -27.84
C LEU A 442 13.11 -20.62 -28.47
N SER A 443 11.84 -20.24 -28.70
CA SER A 443 10.86 -21.12 -29.36
C SER A 443 11.20 -21.42 -30.84
N ASN A 444 12.00 -20.56 -31.50
CA ASN A 444 12.54 -20.79 -32.83
C ASN A 444 13.94 -21.45 -32.82
N GLY A 445 14.43 -21.91 -31.66
CA GLY A 445 15.73 -22.56 -31.53
C GLY A 445 16.93 -21.63 -31.65
N GLN A 446 16.74 -20.31 -31.52
CA GLN A 446 17.76 -19.27 -31.67
C GLN A 446 18.36 -18.85 -30.30
N ALA A 447 18.85 -19.84 -29.54
CA ALA A 447 19.33 -19.60 -28.17
C ALA A 447 20.47 -18.59 -28.09
N GLU A 448 21.40 -18.59 -29.08
CA GLU A 448 22.52 -17.63 -29.12
C GLU A 448 22.02 -16.17 -29.31
N ALA A 449 21.02 -15.98 -30.15
CA ALA A 449 20.42 -14.66 -30.38
C ALA A 449 19.59 -14.17 -29.17
N ALA A 450 19.11 -15.08 -28.34
CA ALA A 450 18.34 -14.75 -27.14
C ALA A 450 19.22 -14.17 -26.00
N LYS A 451 20.51 -14.56 -25.90
CA LYS A 451 21.42 -14.14 -24.82
C LYS A 451 21.46 -12.62 -24.60
N PRO A 452 21.79 -11.79 -25.60
CA PRO A 452 21.86 -10.34 -25.40
C PRO A 452 20.52 -9.72 -24.99
N VAL A 453 19.40 -10.35 -25.36
CA VAL A 453 18.05 -9.94 -24.97
C VAL A 453 17.79 -10.30 -23.51
N LEU A 454 18.14 -11.51 -23.08
CA LEU A 454 18.05 -11.97 -21.70
C LEU A 454 18.95 -11.12 -20.76
N ASP A 455 20.18 -10.79 -21.19
CA ASP A 455 21.07 -9.92 -20.42
C ASP A 455 20.49 -8.52 -20.21
N GLN A 456 19.81 -7.97 -21.23
CA GLN A 456 19.13 -6.68 -21.08
C GLN A 456 17.91 -6.78 -20.19
N TRP A 457 17.13 -7.85 -20.29
CA TRP A 457 16.01 -8.10 -19.40
C TRP A 457 16.48 -8.28 -17.95
N GLN A 458 17.60 -8.98 -17.72
CA GLN A 458 18.18 -9.19 -16.40
C GLN A 458 18.60 -7.87 -15.72
N LYS A 459 19.07 -6.89 -16.49
CA LYS A 459 19.36 -5.56 -15.95
C LYS A 459 18.13 -4.82 -15.45
N LEU A 460 16.95 -5.07 -16.05
CA LEU A 460 15.69 -4.48 -15.63
C LEU A 460 15.08 -5.23 -14.44
N GLU A 461 15.22 -6.55 -14.39
CA GLU A 461 14.60 -7.42 -13.39
C GLU A 461 15.55 -8.55 -12.94
N PRO A 462 16.57 -8.25 -12.12
CA PRO A 462 17.62 -9.23 -11.76
C PRO A 462 17.12 -10.48 -11.04
N ALA A 463 16.01 -10.40 -10.33
CA ALA A 463 15.43 -11.47 -9.51
C ALA A 463 14.15 -12.07 -10.11
N ASN A 464 13.88 -11.84 -11.41
CA ASN A 464 12.69 -12.42 -12.05
C ASN A 464 12.84 -13.94 -12.23
N PRO A 465 11.97 -14.78 -11.64
CA PRO A 465 12.11 -16.24 -11.69
C PRO A 465 11.99 -16.81 -13.11
N GLU A 466 11.06 -16.29 -13.93
CA GLU A 466 10.87 -16.68 -15.32
C GLU A 466 12.15 -16.42 -16.14
N LEU A 467 12.72 -15.25 -16.00
CA LEU A 467 13.98 -14.90 -16.65
C LEU A 467 15.12 -15.83 -16.22
N LEU A 468 15.25 -16.10 -14.91
CA LEU A 468 16.30 -17.00 -14.40
C LEU A 468 16.14 -18.43 -14.95
N ALA A 469 14.90 -18.91 -15.12
CA ALA A 469 14.63 -20.19 -15.76
C ALA A 469 15.08 -20.20 -17.23
N TYR A 470 14.80 -19.14 -18.00
CA TYR A 470 15.28 -19.04 -19.39
C TYR A 470 16.81 -18.98 -19.48
N ILE A 471 17.46 -18.23 -18.60
CA ILE A 471 18.93 -18.16 -18.55
C ILE A 471 19.52 -19.53 -18.22
N ALA A 472 18.94 -20.27 -17.28
CA ALA A 472 19.36 -21.61 -16.92
C ALA A 472 19.20 -22.58 -18.12
N ALA A 473 18.05 -22.57 -18.79
CA ALA A 473 17.79 -23.39 -19.96
C ALA A 473 18.78 -23.14 -21.12
N VAL A 474 19.15 -21.86 -21.35
CA VAL A 474 20.16 -21.52 -22.37
C VAL A 474 21.54 -22.05 -21.98
N ARG A 475 21.92 -21.97 -20.69
CA ARG A 475 23.19 -22.50 -20.18
C ARG A 475 23.26 -24.03 -20.27
N GLU A 476 22.19 -24.74 -19.94
CA GLU A 476 22.10 -26.19 -20.04
C GLU A 476 22.21 -26.67 -21.50
N THR A 477 21.53 -25.96 -22.41
CA THR A 477 21.64 -26.24 -23.86
C THR A 477 23.07 -26.09 -24.35
N GLN A 478 23.81 -25.08 -23.85
CA GLN A 478 25.23 -24.88 -24.18
C GLN A 478 26.14 -25.97 -23.60
N ASN A 479 25.94 -26.31 -22.32
CA ASN A 479 26.70 -27.39 -21.69
C ASN A 479 26.46 -28.73 -22.41
N ALA A 480 25.21 -29.01 -22.80
CA ALA A 480 24.90 -30.16 -23.62
C ALA A 480 25.58 -30.10 -25.00
N PHE A 481 25.66 -28.92 -25.63
CA PHE A 481 26.39 -28.74 -26.89
C PHE A 481 27.92 -28.90 -26.73
N VAL A 482 28.49 -28.37 -25.62
CA VAL A 482 29.93 -28.53 -25.32
C VAL A 482 30.26 -30.01 -25.03
N ILE A 483 29.47 -30.66 -24.18
CA ILE A 483 29.64 -32.10 -23.87
C ILE A 483 29.46 -32.93 -25.13
N LYS A 484 28.52 -32.59 -26.00
CA LYS A 484 28.26 -33.25 -27.23
C LYS A 484 29.34 -32.98 -28.30
N ALA A 485 29.87 -31.77 -28.38
CA ALA A 485 31.00 -31.44 -29.23
C ALA A 485 32.29 -32.15 -28.78
N GLU A 486 32.47 -32.35 -27.48
CA GLU A 486 33.55 -33.16 -26.91
C GLU A 486 33.34 -34.68 -27.18
N GLN A 487 32.09 -35.15 -27.18
CA GLN A 487 31.72 -36.53 -27.52
C GLN A 487 31.65 -36.78 -29.03
N GLU A 488 31.25 -35.80 -29.86
CA GLU A 488 31.19 -35.88 -31.33
C GLU A 488 32.59 -35.73 -31.99
N ALA A 489 33.59 -35.27 -31.23
CA ALA A 489 34.99 -35.44 -31.64
C ALA A 489 35.44 -36.93 -31.64
N GLU A 490 34.64 -37.81 -31.00
CA GLU A 490 34.88 -39.25 -30.96
C GLU A 490 33.91 -40.10 -31.78
N GLU A 491 32.74 -39.60 -32.26
CA GLU A 491 31.80 -40.38 -33.12
C GLU A 491 31.05 -39.50 -34.13
N GLU A 492 31.26 -39.80 -35.43
CA GLU A 492 30.58 -39.17 -36.57
C GLU A 492 29.06 -39.45 -36.64
N VAL A 493 28.30 -38.39 -36.86
CA VAL A 493 27.02 -38.32 -37.60
C VAL A 493 25.79 -39.08 -37.05
N GLY A 494 24.87 -38.32 -36.56
CA GLY A 494 23.44 -38.67 -36.61
C GLY A 494 22.64 -38.50 -35.32
N LYS A 495 21.86 -37.48 -35.21
CA LYS A 495 20.66 -37.24 -34.38
C LYS A 495 20.63 -35.91 -33.64
N VAL A 496 20.56 -34.81 -34.36
CA VAL A 496 20.39 -33.46 -33.80
C VAL A 496 18.91 -33.03 -33.65
N LYS A 497 17.94 -33.85 -34.08
CA LYS A 497 16.52 -33.41 -34.16
C LYS A 497 15.65 -33.68 -32.93
N THR A 498 16.12 -34.37 -31.90
CA THR A 498 15.25 -34.84 -30.80
C THR A 498 15.34 -34.03 -29.51
N ALA A 499 16.46 -33.35 -29.24
CA ALA A 499 16.65 -32.62 -27.99
C ALA A 499 15.89 -31.27 -27.90
N VAL A 500 15.66 -30.61 -29.04
CA VAL A 500 14.99 -29.30 -29.08
C VAL A 500 13.46 -29.40 -28.87
N ARG A 501 12.87 -30.60 -29.00
CA ARG A 501 11.41 -30.81 -28.83
C ARG A 501 10.94 -30.98 -27.38
N GLN A 502 11.83 -31.14 -26.41
CA GLN A 502 11.46 -31.41 -25.01
C GLN A 502 11.27 -30.14 -24.17
N TYR A 503 11.73 -28.97 -24.61
CA TYR A 503 11.48 -27.72 -23.94
C TYR A 503 10.30 -26.99 -24.59
N ARG A 504 9.09 -27.56 -24.49
CA ARG A 504 7.86 -26.76 -24.60
C ARG A 504 7.75 -25.92 -23.33
N ILE A 505 8.32 -24.74 -23.40
CA ILE A 505 8.02 -23.70 -22.40
C ILE A 505 6.58 -23.28 -22.69
N ASP A 506 5.66 -23.67 -21.83
CA ASP A 506 4.27 -23.25 -21.91
C ASP A 506 4.22 -21.74 -21.57
N PRO A 507 3.85 -20.86 -22.52
CA PRO A 507 3.69 -19.42 -22.23
C PRO A 507 2.65 -19.14 -21.15
N GLY A 508 1.75 -20.11 -20.87
CA GLY A 508 0.79 -20.07 -19.78
C GLY A 508 1.38 -20.30 -18.39
N SER A 509 2.58 -20.90 -18.29
CA SER A 509 3.21 -21.18 -16.98
C SER A 509 3.69 -19.93 -16.24
N ALA A 510 3.89 -18.82 -16.93
CA ALA A 510 4.22 -17.54 -16.31
C ALA A 510 3.13 -17.00 -15.36
N ILE A 511 1.92 -17.57 -15.40
CA ILE A 511 0.82 -17.20 -14.50
C ILE A 511 0.80 -18.07 -13.23
N SER A 512 1.37 -19.27 -13.27
CA SER A 512 1.45 -20.14 -12.08
C SER A 512 2.31 -19.55 -10.96
N GLU A 513 3.13 -18.53 -11.25
CA GLU A 513 3.91 -17.75 -10.28
C GLU A 513 3.26 -16.43 -9.85
N ILE A 514 2.03 -16.16 -10.26
CA ILE A 514 1.24 -15.16 -9.53
C ILE A 514 0.95 -15.81 -8.17
N HIS A 515 1.92 -15.67 -7.27
CA HIS A 515 1.68 -15.96 -5.87
C HIS A 515 0.39 -15.26 -5.47
N PRO A 516 -0.55 -15.96 -4.83
CA PRO A 516 -1.76 -15.33 -4.34
C PRO A 516 -1.32 -14.06 -3.62
N ILE A 517 -1.94 -12.95 -3.99
CA ILE A 517 -1.61 -11.66 -3.38
C ILE A 517 -1.81 -11.88 -1.89
N ARG A 518 -0.71 -11.99 -1.13
CA ARG A 518 -0.78 -11.91 0.31
C ARG A 518 -1.28 -10.51 0.58
N ILE A 519 -2.54 -10.42 0.98
CA ILE A 519 -3.08 -9.15 1.44
C ILE A 519 -2.49 -8.98 2.84
N PRO A 520 -1.51 -8.10 3.00
CA PRO A 520 -1.01 -7.81 4.32
C PRO A 520 -2.17 -7.18 5.08
N PHE A 521 -2.53 -7.77 6.21
CA PHE A 521 -3.28 -7.02 7.19
C PHE A 521 -2.33 -5.94 7.70
N VAL A 522 -2.84 -4.74 7.75
CA VAL A 522 -2.08 -3.51 7.95
C VAL A 522 -1.10 -3.64 9.12
N GLN A 523 0.19 -3.46 8.87
CA GLN A 523 1.18 -3.29 9.92
C GLN A 523 1.25 -1.81 10.25
N HIS A 524 0.56 -1.38 11.31
CA HIS A 524 0.64 0.00 11.75
C HIS A 524 2.06 0.40 12.14
N VAL A 525 2.45 1.53 11.58
CA VAL A 525 3.38 2.41 12.26
C VAL A 525 2.49 3.33 13.10
N THR A 526 2.39 3.05 14.39
CA THR A 526 1.58 3.84 15.32
C THR A 526 1.95 5.31 15.28
N SER A 527 1.01 6.20 15.60
CA SER A 527 1.22 7.64 15.84
C SER A 527 2.32 7.95 16.88
N SER A 528 2.85 6.93 17.51
CA SER A 528 3.89 6.90 18.51
C SER A 528 5.32 6.93 17.97
N ASP A 529 5.56 7.36 16.74
CA ASP A 529 6.92 7.52 16.17
C ASP A 529 7.77 8.61 16.84
N MET A 530 7.23 9.27 17.88
CA MET A 530 8.01 10.21 18.67
C MET A 530 9.11 9.47 19.45
N SER A 531 10.35 9.73 19.08
CA SER A 531 11.51 9.14 19.72
C SER A 531 11.67 9.70 21.15
N ILE A 532 11.45 8.85 22.15
CA ILE A 532 11.87 9.12 23.51
C ILE A 532 13.22 8.43 23.69
N THR A 533 14.29 9.18 23.68
CA THR A 533 15.57 8.68 24.18
C THR A 533 15.54 8.80 25.68
N GLU A 534 15.34 7.69 26.41
CA GLU A 534 15.82 7.57 27.77
C GLU A 534 17.23 7.02 27.67
N GLU A 535 18.24 7.87 27.92
CA GLU A 535 19.55 7.42 28.35
C GLU A 535 19.49 7.25 29.88
N THR A 536 19.76 6.07 30.33
CA THR A 536 20.60 5.71 31.48
C THR A 536 21.17 4.38 31.25
#